data_9c881da8f5489be8074453c4e4a651a7
#
_entry.id   9c881da8f5489be8074453c4e4a651a7
#
_cell.length_a   1.000
_cell.length_b   1.000
_cell.length_c   1.000
_cell.angle_alpha   90.00
_cell.angle_beta   90.00
_cell.angle_gamma   90.00
#
_symmetry.space_group_name_H-M   'P 1'
#
loop_
_entity.id
_entity.type
_entity.pdbx_description
1 polymer ?
#
loop_
_entity_poly.entity_id
_entity_poly.type
_entity_poly.pdbx_seq_one_letter_code
_entity_poly.pdbx_strand_id
1 'polypeptide(L)'
;MERIKKNFGFGFMRLPMQDGEVDIAETNRMVDAFLDAGFNYFDTAHGYLQGKSEKALKTCLTSRYLRDRYILTDKLTENFFKTEADICPLFVSQLEDCGVDYFDFYLMHSQCSENYGHFKACRAYETAFALKEEGKVRHVGISFHGRPELLEQILTEYPAIEVVQIQFNYVDYDDPSVQSRKCYEVCRKFNKPVIVMEPVKGGNLVKLPDDARAVLDALHGGSLASYAIRFAAGFPGMLMVLSGMSTPEQVQDNISFMKDFKPLDETELAAIAKVQEIFRVTMWVTFRTQQACCHREGAGNLPQQEPHPVHRLPILHGRLPKADRHPGTVRHDEREADPPRLAYRLLLQCRL
;
A
#
# COMPACT_ATOMS: atom_id res chain seq x y z
N MET A 1 15.15 0.18 -11.66
CA MET A 1 14.02 1.14 -11.86
C MET A 1 13.82 1.52 -13.32
N GLU A 2 14.76 1.21 -14.21
CA GLU A 2 14.74 1.57 -15.66
C GLU A 2 13.52 1.04 -16.45
N ARG A 3 12.88 -0.04 -15.98
CA ARG A 3 11.71 -0.63 -16.66
C ARG A 3 10.38 0.09 -16.40
N ILE A 4 10.34 1.04 -15.46
CA ILE A 4 9.14 1.86 -15.20
C ILE A 4 8.89 2.78 -16.39
N LYS A 5 7.72 2.63 -17.02
CA LYS A 5 7.38 3.40 -18.23
C LYS A 5 6.80 4.77 -17.91
N LYS A 6 5.98 4.85 -16.86
CA LYS A 6 5.30 6.07 -16.42
C LYS A 6 5.14 6.04 -14.90
N ASN A 7 5.06 7.20 -14.27
CA ASN A 7 5.01 7.36 -12.81
C ASN A 7 3.61 7.14 -12.19
N PHE A 8 2.83 6.21 -12.75
CA PHE A 8 1.51 5.86 -12.24
C PHE A 8 1.34 4.35 -12.15
N GLY A 9 0.85 3.84 -11.01
CA GLY A 9 0.74 2.43 -10.69
C GLY A 9 -0.65 2.01 -10.21
N PHE A 10 -0.99 0.74 -10.45
CA PHE A 10 -2.24 0.13 -10.05
C PHE A 10 -2.08 -0.62 -8.72
N GLY A 11 -2.71 -0.09 -7.65
CA GLY A 11 -2.76 -0.75 -6.34
C GLY A 11 -3.88 -1.78 -6.26
N PHE A 12 -3.55 -3.03 -5.95
CA PHE A 12 -4.47 -4.16 -5.89
C PHE A 12 -5.19 -4.33 -4.54
N MET A 13 -5.13 -3.31 -3.69
CA MET A 13 -5.82 -3.31 -2.39
C MET A 13 -7.35 -3.12 -2.50
N ARG A 14 -7.84 -2.52 -3.59
CA ARG A 14 -9.24 -2.08 -3.75
C ARG A 14 -9.87 -2.59 -5.05
N LEU A 15 -9.65 -3.86 -5.37
CA LEU A 15 -10.23 -4.50 -6.55
C LEU A 15 -11.75 -4.57 -6.47
N PRO A 16 -12.47 -4.63 -7.61
CA PRO A 16 -13.91 -4.88 -7.61
C PRO A 16 -14.23 -6.23 -6.96
N MET A 17 -15.29 -6.25 -6.15
CA MET A 17 -15.70 -7.43 -5.40
C MET A 17 -17.13 -7.81 -5.77
N GLN A 18 -17.38 -9.12 -5.95
CA GLN A 18 -18.70 -9.70 -6.14
C GLN A 18 -18.85 -10.90 -5.20
N ASP A 19 -19.90 -10.93 -4.40
CA ASP A 19 -20.22 -12.01 -3.44
C ASP A 19 -19.06 -12.38 -2.48
N GLY A 20 -18.26 -11.36 -2.10
CA GLY A 20 -17.10 -11.53 -1.21
C GLY A 20 -15.82 -12.03 -1.90
N GLU A 21 -15.85 -12.28 -3.21
CA GLU A 21 -14.71 -12.64 -4.04
C GLU A 21 -14.32 -11.50 -4.99
N VAL A 22 -13.06 -11.51 -5.47
CA VAL A 22 -12.62 -10.55 -6.49
C VAL A 22 -13.34 -10.83 -7.80
N ASP A 23 -13.97 -9.81 -8.39
CA ASP A 23 -14.52 -9.91 -9.75
C ASP A 23 -13.37 -9.98 -10.76
N ILE A 24 -13.03 -11.21 -11.13
CA ILE A 24 -11.92 -11.50 -12.04
C ILE A 24 -12.20 -10.94 -13.44
N ALA A 25 -13.46 -10.98 -13.91
CA ALA A 25 -13.80 -10.51 -15.25
C ALA A 25 -13.62 -8.99 -15.35
N GLU A 26 -14.08 -8.26 -14.33
CA GLU A 26 -13.93 -6.83 -14.24
C GLU A 26 -12.45 -6.42 -14.03
N THR A 27 -11.75 -7.10 -13.12
CA THR A 27 -10.33 -6.87 -12.87
C THR A 27 -9.49 -7.10 -14.13
N ASN A 28 -9.80 -8.11 -14.93
CA ASN A 28 -9.11 -8.35 -16.22
C ASN A 28 -9.28 -7.16 -17.16
N ARG A 29 -10.50 -6.62 -17.34
CA ARG A 29 -10.73 -5.44 -18.18
C ARG A 29 -9.94 -4.22 -17.71
N MET A 30 -9.86 -4.03 -16.39
CA MET A 30 -9.11 -2.93 -15.78
C MET A 30 -7.59 -3.07 -15.99
N VAL A 31 -7.05 -4.28 -15.81
CA VAL A 31 -5.63 -4.58 -16.05
C VAL A 31 -5.27 -4.39 -17.52
N ASP A 32 -6.11 -4.89 -18.44
CA ASP A 32 -5.89 -4.78 -19.88
C ASP A 32 -5.86 -3.29 -20.29
N ALA A 33 -6.86 -2.51 -19.88
CA ALA A 33 -6.92 -1.08 -20.16
C ALA A 33 -5.70 -0.31 -19.63
N PHE A 34 -5.22 -0.67 -18.43
CA PHE A 34 -4.06 -0.05 -17.81
C PHE A 34 -2.75 -0.34 -18.57
N LEU A 35 -2.53 -1.60 -18.96
CA LEU A 35 -1.37 -2.01 -19.75
C LEU A 35 -1.40 -1.42 -21.18
N ASP A 36 -2.58 -1.39 -21.82
CA ASP A 36 -2.76 -0.85 -23.17
C ASP A 36 -2.53 0.67 -23.21
N ALA A 37 -2.80 1.37 -22.11
CA ALA A 37 -2.47 2.79 -21.96
C ALA A 37 -0.96 3.07 -21.76
N GLY A 38 -0.15 1.99 -21.66
CA GLY A 38 1.31 2.07 -21.54
C GLY A 38 1.83 2.17 -20.11
N PHE A 39 1.01 1.94 -19.10
CA PHE A 39 1.44 1.80 -17.72
C PHE A 39 1.86 0.34 -17.45
N ASN A 40 2.70 0.13 -16.43
CA ASN A 40 3.21 -1.22 -16.19
C ASN A 40 3.56 -1.53 -14.72
N TYR A 41 3.17 -0.69 -13.77
CA TYR A 41 3.49 -0.88 -12.35
C TYR A 41 2.27 -1.34 -11.57
N PHE A 42 2.42 -2.48 -10.84
CA PHE A 42 1.39 -3.08 -10.01
C PHE A 42 1.90 -3.27 -8.58
N ASP A 43 1.03 -3.01 -7.60
CA ASP A 43 1.37 -3.05 -6.17
C ASP A 43 0.36 -3.91 -5.41
N THR A 44 0.87 -4.88 -4.65
CA THR A 44 0.08 -5.72 -3.76
C THR A 44 0.72 -5.83 -2.38
N ALA A 45 0.13 -6.61 -1.49
CA ALA A 45 0.67 -7.09 -0.23
C ALA A 45 -0.06 -8.34 0.22
N HIS A 46 0.63 -9.21 0.95
CA HIS A 46 0.10 -10.51 1.39
C HIS A 46 -1.25 -10.44 2.13
N GLY A 47 -1.45 -9.40 2.96
CA GLY A 47 -2.70 -9.24 3.71
C GLY A 47 -3.86 -8.58 2.93
N TYR A 48 -3.65 -8.08 1.72
CA TYR A 48 -4.68 -7.35 0.99
C TYR A 48 -5.83 -8.25 0.60
N LEU A 49 -7.06 -7.75 0.80
CA LEU A 49 -8.29 -8.50 0.52
C LEU A 49 -8.31 -9.89 1.18
N GLN A 50 -7.74 -10.00 2.39
CA GLN A 50 -7.64 -11.28 3.14
C GLN A 50 -6.84 -12.36 2.37
N GLY A 51 -5.75 -11.97 1.70
CA GLY A 51 -4.91 -12.85 0.88
C GLY A 51 -5.41 -13.10 -0.54
N LYS A 52 -6.54 -12.49 -0.94
CA LYS A 52 -7.11 -12.66 -2.29
C LYS A 52 -6.41 -11.80 -3.35
N SER A 53 -5.71 -10.73 -2.93
CA SER A 53 -5.07 -9.78 -3.85
C SER A 53 -3.95 -10.41 -4.67
N GLU A 54 -3.05 -11.17 -4.06
CA GLU A 54 -1.96 -11.88 -4.74
C GLU A 54 -2.50 -12.91 -5.74
N LYS A 55 -3.52 -13.70 -5.34
CA LYS A 55 -4.18 -14.70 -6.21
C LYS A 55 -4.93 -14.06 -7.38
N ALA A 56 -5.58 -12.93 -7.14
CA ALA A 56 -6.21 -12.15 -8.20
C ALA A 56 -5.16 -11.59 -9.17
N LEU A 57 -4.03 -11.11 -8.66
CA LEU A 57 -2.90 -10.65 -9.45
C LEU A 57 -2.34 -11.78 -10.33
N LYS A 58 -2.20 -13.00 -9.78
CA LYS A 58 -1.84 -14.18 -10.57
C LYS A 58 -2.81 -14.41 -11.71
N THR A 59 -4.11 -14.43 -11.41
CA THR A 59 -5.15 -14.71 -12.40
C THR A 59 -5.29 -13.61 -13.45
N CYS A 60 -5.21 -12.35 -13.04
CA CYS A 60 -5.53 -11.22 -13.91
C CYS A 60 -4.31 -10.63 -14.63
N LEU A 61 -3.11 -10.86 -14.11
CA LEU A 61 -1.89 -10.27 -14.66
C LEU A 61 -0.85 -11.32 -15.02
N THR A 62 -0.27 -12.03 -14.02
CA THR A 62 0.97 -12.77 -14.23
C THR A 62 0.82 -14.03 -15.07
N SER A 63 -0.35 -14.69 -15.05
CA SER A 63 -0.66 -15.82 -15.93
C SER A 63 -1.07 -15.41 -17.36
N ARG A 64 -1.34 -14.11 -17.59
CA ARG A 64 -1.84 -13.61 -18.88
C ARG A 64 -0.79 -12.83 -19.67
N TYR A 65 0.19 -12.26 -19.01
CA TYR A 65 1.19 -11.38 -19.60
C TYR A 65 2.61 -11.88 -19.34
N LEU A 66 3.51 -11.69 -20.32
CA LEU A 66 4.92 -12.00 -20.16
C LEU A 66 5.55 -11.17 -19.03
N ARG A 67 6.48 -11.75 -18.28
CA ARG A 67 7.12 -11.15 -17.09
C ARG A 67 7.80 -9.79 -17.34
N ASP A 68 8.20 -9.51 -18.55
CA ASP A 68 8.82 -8.25 -18.95
C ASP A 68 7.82 -7.12 -19.21
N ARG A 69 6.51 -7.42 -19.29
CA ARG A 69 5.47 -6.46 -19.56
C ARG A 69 5.05 -5.65 -18.33
N TYR A 70 5.35 -6.12 -17.12
CA TYR A 70 4.94 -5.48 -15.88
C TYR A 70 6.07 -5.43 -14.85
N ILE A 71 5.89 -4.53 -13.88
CA ILE A 71 6.67 -4.39 -12.66
C ILE A 71 5.74 -4.74 -11.51
N LEU A 72 6.24 -5.55 -10.58
CA LEU A 72 5.47 -6.04 -9.45
C LEU A 72 6.13 -5.69 -8.13
N THR A 73 5.35 -5.05 -7.26
CA THR A 73 5.70 -4.78 -5.87
C THR A 73 4.89 -5.67 -4.96
N ASP A 74 5.56 -6.31 -4.01
CA ASP A 74 4.93 -6.98 -2.88
C ASP A 74 5.59 -6.56 -1.56
N LYS A 75 5.03 -6.98 -0.42
CA LYS A 75 5.44 -6.45 0.89
C LYS A 75 5.52 -7.55 1.95
N LEU A 76 6.54 -7.48 2.79
CA LEU A 76 6.68 -8.28 4.01
C LEU A 76 5.81 -7.66 5.10
N THR A 77 4.71 -8.31 5.44
CA THR A 77 3.72 -7.81 6.40
C THR A 77 3.90 -8.45 7.78
N GLU A 78 4.04 -7.62 8.82
CA GLU A 78 4.35 -8.01 10.21
C GLU A 78 3.53 -9.19 10.75
N ASN A 79 2.23 -9.21 10.50
CA ASN A 79 1.32 -10.20 11.08
C ASN A 79 1.55 -11.65 10.61
N PHE A 80 2.39 -11.84 9.58
CA PHE A 80 2.60 -13.14 8.93
C PHE A 80 3.95 -13.79 9.26
N PHE A 81 4.80 -13.15 10.07
CA PHE A 81 6.04 -13.72 10.56
C PHE A 81 6.28 -13.34 12.03
N LYS A 82 6.95 -14.20 12.80
CA LYS A 82 7.27 -13.99 14.21
C LYS A 82 8.78 -14.08 14.48
N THR A 83 9.50 -14.75 13.61
CA THR A 83 10.94 -14.99 13.71
C THR A 83 11.59 -14.81 12.33
N GLU A 84 12.91 -14.70 12.30
CA GLU A 84 13.68 -14.67 11.04
C GLU A 84 13.38 -15.91 10.17
N ALA A 85 13.21 -17.09 10.79
CA ALA A 85 12.97 -18.35 10.08
C ALA A 85 11.62 -18.39 9.33
N ASP A 86 10.66 -17.54 9.70
CA ASP A 86 9.34 -17.50 9.06
C ASP A 86 9.35 -16.68 7.76
N ILE A 87 10.34 -15.80 7.57
CA ILE A 87 10.34 -14.82 6.46
C ILE A 87 10.52 -15.49 5.10
N CYS A 88 11.49 -16.40 4.96
CA CYS A 88 11.71 -17.08 3.68
C CYS A 88 10.54 -17.98 3.27
N PRO A 89 9.92 -18.80 4.15
CA PRO A 89 8.70 -19.53 3.81
C PRO A 89 7.55 -18.62 3.37
N LEU A 90 7.34 -17.48 4.06
CA LEU A 90 6.34 -16.50 3.69
C LEU A 90 6.65 -15.92 2.30
N PHE A 91 7.88 -15.51 2.04
CA PHE A 91 8.30 -14.98 0.74
C PHE A 91 8.08 -15.98 -0.40
N VAL A 92 8.37 -17.27 -0.17
CA VAL A 92 8.11 -18.33 -1.16
C VAL A 92 6.61 -18.45 -1.45
N SER A 93 5.76 -18.44 -0.40
CA SER A 93 4.30 -18.48 -0.60
C SER A 93 3.78 -17.27 -1.38
N GLN A 94 4.34 -16.08 -1.16
CA GLN A 94 4.00 -14.88 -1.93
C GLN A 94 4.36 -15.01 -3.42
N LEU A 95 5.54 -15.58 -3.74
CA LEU A 95 5.93 -15.87 -5.12
C LEU A 95 4.95 -16.86 -5.78
N GLU A 96 4.54 -17.91 -5.07
CA GLU A 96 3.59 -18.91 -5.55
C GLU A 96 2.19 -18.31 -5.77
N ASP A 97 1.70 -17.52 -4.80
CA ASP A 97 0.40 -16.87 -4.86
C ASP A 97 0.33 -15.81 -5.96
N CYS A 98 1.43 -15.07 -6.18
CA CYS A 98 1.56 -14.13 -7.30
C CYS A 98 1.90 -14.81 -8.63
N GLY A 99 2.38 -16.05 -8.64
CA GLY A 99 2.77 -16.78 -9.85
C GLY A 99 4.00 -16.20 -10.54
N VAL A 100 5.03 -15.81 -9.79
CA VAL A 100 6.27 -15.20 -10.29
C VAL A 100 7.50 -15.81 -9.63
N ASP A 101 8.68 -15.68 -10.28
CA ASP A 101 9.97 -16.16 -9.76
C ASP A 101 10.73 -15.10 -8.97
N TYR A 102 10.35 -13.82 -9.08
CA TYR A 102 10.96 -12.69 -8.39
C TYR A 102 10.00 -11.50 -8.33
N PHE A 103 10.21 -10.62 -7.32
CA PHE A 103 9.58 -9.30 -7.25
C PHE A 103 10.52 -8.20 -7.76
N ASP A 104 9.97 -7.19 -8.45
CA ASP A 104 10.76 -6.01 -8.82
C ASP A 104 11.01 -5.12 -7.60
N PHE A 105 10.02 -5.00 -6.69
CA PHE A 105 10.15 -4.31 -5.42
C PHE A 105 9.60 -5.18 -4.29
N TYR A 106 10.33 -5.22 -3.17
CA TYR A 106 9.87 -5.87 -1.95
C TYR A 106 10.03 -4.91 -0.77
N LEU A 107 8.91 -4.58 -0.11
CA LEU A 107 8.88 -3.52 0.88
C LEU A 107 8.61 -4.10 2.29
N MET A 108 9.35 -3.60 3.30
CA MET A 108 8.95 -3.80 4.70
C MET A 108 7.67 -3.03 4.94
N HIS A 109 6.55 -3.76 5.19
CA HIS A 109 5.20 -3.20 5.15
C HIS A 109 4.87 -2.36 6.38
N SER A 110 4.22 -1.20 6.17
CA SER A 110 3.60 -0.38 7.24
C SER A 110 4.56 0.01 8.37
N GLN A 111 5.81 0.35 8.07
CA GLN A 111 6.79 0.68 9.09
C GLN A 111 6.36 1.89 9.94
N CYS A 112 6.29 1.70 11.24
CA CYS A 112 5.94 2.70 12.25
C CYS A 112 6.67 2.41 13.57
N SER A 113 6.50 3.26 14.58
CA SER A 113 7.14 3.10 15.89
C SER A 113 6.79 1.79 16.59
N GLU A 114 5.58 1.30 16.35
CA GLU A 114 5.02 0.12 17.02
C GLU A 114 5.65 -1.18 16.50
N ASN A 115 6.05 -1.23 15.23
CA ASN A 115 6.50 -2.48 14.60
C ASN A 115 7.97 -2.48 14.14
N TYR A 116 8.64 -1.33 14.08
CA TYR A 116 10.03 -1.27 13.64
C TYR A 116 10.96 -2.19 14.44
N GLY A 117 10.77 -2.25 15.78
CA GLY A 117 11.52 -3.16 16.65
C GLY A 117 11.35 -4.63 16.30
N HIS A 118 10.16 -5.06 15.90
CA HIS A 118 9.87 -6.43 15.47
C HIS A 118 10.62 -6.79 14.18
N PHE A 119 10.55 -5.93 13.16
CA PHE A 119 11.30 -6.14 11.91
C PHE A 119 12.81 -6.26 12.13
N LYS A 120 13.37 -5.45 13.04
CA LYS A 120 14.80 -5.55 13.42
C LYS A 120 15.11 -6.85 14.15
N ALA A 121 14.31 -7.21 15.15
CA ALA A 121 14.50 -8.44 15.93
C ALA A 121 14.45 -9.70 15.07
N CYS A 122 13.59 -9.71 14.04
CA CYS A 122 13.48 -10.79 13.07
C CYS A 122 14.47 -10.66 11.89
N ARG A 123 15.41 -9.70 11.90
CA ARG A 123 16.38 -9.47 10.82
C ARG A 123 15.73 -9.37 9.43
N ALA A 124 14.57 -8.73 9.37
CA ALA A 124 13.77 -8.67 8.16
C ALA A 124 14.46 -7.89 7.02
N TYR A 125 15.20 -6.82 7.36
CA TYR A 125 15.96 -6.04 6.40
C TYR A 125 17.12 -6.83 5.80
N GLU A 126 17.91 -7.50 6.66
CA GLU A 126 19.02 -8.34 6.24
C GLU A 126 18.54 -9.50 5.35
N THR A 127 17.43 -10.14 5.72
CA THR A 127 16.83 -11.20 4.90
C THR A 127 16.36 -10.67 3.54
N ALA A 128 15.73 -9.49 3.49
CA ALA A 128 15.32 -8.88 2.21
C ALA A 128 16.54 -8.51 1.34
N PHE A 129 17.63 -8.04 1.92
CA PHE A 129 18.87 -7.78 1.18
C PHE A 129 19.51 -9.08 0.67
N ALA A 130 19.50 -10.17 1.46
CA ALA A 130 19.95 -11.49 1.00
C ALA A 130 19.11 -12.00 -0.19
N LEU A 131 17.78 -11.89 -0.13
CA LEU A 131 16.90 -12.23 -1.25
C LEU A 131 17.18 -11.38 -2.50
N LYS A 132 17.65 -10.16 -2.34
CA LYS A 132 18.10 -9.32 -3.45
C LYS A 132 19.41 -9.86 -4.05
N GLU A 133 20.40 -10.21 -3.24
CA GLU A 133 21.66 -10.80 -3.71
C GLU A 133 21.42 -12.14 -4.45
N GLU A 134 20.39 -12.90 -4.04
CA GLU A 134 19.95 -14.13 -4.73
C GLU A 134 19.20 -13.85 -6.04
N GLY A 135 18.91 -12.58 -6.37
CA GLY A 135 18.16 -12.18 -7.56
C GLY A 135 16.63 -12.43 -7.46
N LYS A 136 16.12 -12.73 -6.26
CA LYS A 136 14.69 -12.92 -5.98
C LYS A 136 13.93 -11.62 -5.78
N VAL A 137 14.64 -10.56 -5.43
CA VAL A 137 14.15 -9.19 -5.30
C VAL A 137 15.09 -8.27 -6.08
N ARG A 138 14.56 -7.35 -6.87
CA ARG A 138 15.39 -6.38 -7.60
C ARG A 138 15.68 -5.13 -6.77
N HIS A 139 14.69 -4.64 -6.03
CA HIS A 139 14.79 -3.44 -5.20
C HIS A 139 14.13 -3.66 -3.84
N VAL A 140 14.87 -3.38 -2.77
CA VAL A 140 14.37 -3.44 -1.39
C VAL A 140 13.98 -2.04 -0.94
N GLY A 141 12.80 -1.92 -0.31
CA GLY A 141 12.30 -0.66 0.21
C GLY A 141 11.47 -0.80 1.47
N ILE A 142 10.83 0.28 1.86
CA ILE A 142 9.89 0.32 2.99
C ILE A 142 8.57 0.99 2.58
N SER A 143 7.47 0.52 3.15
CA SER A 143 6.19 1.23 3.21
C SER A 143 6.07 1.84 4.59
N PHE A 144 5.97 3.17 4.68
CA PHE A 144 6.17 3.93 5.90
C PHE A 144 4.93 4.71 6.32
N HIS A 145 4.54 4.57 7.61
CA HIS A 145 3.38 5.21 8.23
C HIS A 145 3.73 5.93 9.54
N GLY A 146 5.01 6.11 9.82
CA GLY A 146 5.49 6.72 11.05
C GLY A 146 5.81 8.21 10.92
N ARG A 147 6.54 8.73 11.90
CA ARG A 147 7.00 10.11 11.93
C ARG A 147 8.35 10.29 11.22
N PRO A 148 8.66 11.50 10.72
CA PRO A 148 9.89 11.77 9.97
C PRO A 148 11.18 11.37 10.70
N GLU A 149 11.20 11.49 12.02
CA GLU A 149 12.37 11.15 12.85
C GLU A 149 12.67 9.64 12.79
N LEU A 150 11.62 8.80 12.80
CA LEU A 150 11.80 7.36 12.64
C LEU A 150 12.24 7.01 11.21
N LEU A 151 11.69 7.69 10.19
CA LEU A 151 12.13 7.49 8.81
C LEU A 151 13.61 7.80 8.63
N GLU A 152 14.08 8.92 9.21
CA GLU A 152 15.47 9.30 9.20
C GLU A 152 16.35 8.27 9.92
N GLN A 153 15.90 7.75 11.06
CA GLN A 153 16.57 6.67 11.79
C GLN A 153 16.69 5.40 10.92
N ILE A 154 15.59 4.93 10.33
CA ILE A 154 15.58 3.73 9.47
C ILE A 154 16.56 3.89 8.30
N LEU A 155 16.51 5.01 7.60
CA LEU A 155 17.37 5.24 6.44
C LEU A 155 18.87 5.42 6.82
N THR A 156 19.14 5.83 8.06
CA THR A 156 20.50 5.89 8.61
C THR A 156 21.01 4.50 8.98
N GLU A 157 20.18 3.69 9.64
CA GLU A 157 20.53 2.32 10.04
C GLU A 157 20.63 1.37 8.84
N TYR A 158 19.78 1.55 7.82
CA TYR A 158 19.70 0.71 6.62
C TYR A 158 19.88 1.52 5.33
N PRO A 159 21.07 2.05 5.06
CA PRO A 159 21.32 2.91 3.88
C PRO A 159 21.13 2.17 2.55
N ALA A 160 21.12 0.84 2.55
CA ALA A 160 20.86 0.00 1.37
C ALA A 160 19.38 -0.02 0.94
N ILE A 161 18.45 0.53 1.72
CA ILE A 161 17.06 0.77 1.27
C ILE A 161 17.09 1.67 0.04
N GLU A 162 16.40 1.25 -1.03
CA GLU A 162 16.44 1.91 -2.34
C GLU A 162 15.24 2.80 -2.63
N VAL A 163 14.10 2.55 -1.97
CA VAL A 163 12.85 3.25 -2.23
C VAL A 163 11.99 3.34 -0.97
N VAL A 164 11.24 4.42 -0.83
CA VAL A 164 10.34 4.63 0.30
C VAL A 164 8.92 4.90 -0.20
N GLN A 165 7.96 4.10 0.26
CA GLN A 165 6.55 4.35 0.03
C GLN A 165 5.98 5.14 1.20
N ILE A 166 5.39 6.32 0.93
CA ILE A 166 4.79 7.19 1.94
C ILE A 166 3.37 7.59 1.56
N GLN A 167 2.54 7.88 2.57
CA GLN A 167 1.27 8.57 2.39
C GLN A 167 1.54 10.01 1.94
N PHE A 168 0.95 10.41 0.79
CA PHE A 168 1.20 11.75 0.27
C PHE A 168 0.02 12.26 -0.56
N ASN A 169 -0.65 13.30 -0.07
CA ASN A 169 -1.71 14.03 -0.75
C ASN A 169 -1.79 15.45 -0.22
N TYR A 170 -2.53 16.32 -0.89
CA TYR A 170 -2.54 17.73 -0.55
C TYR A 170 -3.16 18.05 0.82
N VAL A 171 -4.04 17.21 1.39
CA VAL A 171 -4.59 17.43 2.75
C VAL A 171 -3.59 17.01 3.82
N ASP A 172 -2.93 15.86 3.64
CA ASP A 172 -1.97 15.33 4.59
C ASP A 172 -0.59 16.01 4.51
N TYR A 173 -0.37 16.84 3.50
CA TYR A 173 0.93 17.46 3.21
C TYR A 173 1.51 18.20 4.42
N ASP A 174 0.72 19.08 5.04
CA ASP A 174 1.10 19.84 6.24
C ASP A 174 0.34 19.40 7.51
N ASP A 175 -0.39 18.27 7.46
CA ASP A 175 -1.13 17.76 8.60
C ASP A 175 -0.18 17.29 9.71
N PRO A 176 -0.32 17.78 10.96
CA PRO A 176 0.61 17.44 12.05
C PRO A 176 0.62 15.96 12.43
N SER A 177 -0.45 15.22 12.14
CA SER A 177 -0.57 13.79 12.46
C SER A 177 0.12 12.90 11.44
N VAL A 178 0.13 13.30 10.15
CA VAL A 178 0.72 12.53 9.04
C VAL A 178 2.11 13.05 8.65
N GLN A 179 2.28 14.37 8.58
CA GLN A 179 3.55 15.05 8.26
C GLN A 179 4.15 14.61 6.91
N SER A 180 3.31 14.43 5.89
CA SER A 180 3.74 13.93 4.57
C SER A 180 4.90 14.71 3.98
N ARG A 181 4.86 16.07 4.07
CA ARG A 181 5.94 16.93 3.60
C ARG A 181 7.28 16.61 4.26
N LYS A 182 7.30 16.49 5.59
CA LYS A 182 8.56 16.21 6.31
C LYS A 182 9.10 14.82 5.97
N CYS A 183 8.23 13.80 5.84
CA CYS A 183 8.65 12.48 5.38
C CYS A 183 9.23 12.54 3.96
N TYR A 184 8.62 13.30 3.06
CA TYR A 184 9.16 13.54 1.72
C TYR A 184 10.52 14.25 1.77
N GLU A 185 10.67 15.28 2.61
CA GLU A 185 11.95 16.01 2.79
C GLU A 185 13.07 15.07 3.29
N VAL A 186 12.75 14.14 4.22
CA VAL A 186 13.68 13.08 4.64
C VAL A 186 14.07 12.19 3.46
N CYS A 187 13.12 11.72 2.67
CA CYS A 187 13.41 10.93 1.46
C CYS A 187 14.35 11.69 0.51
N ARG A 188 14.11 12.98 0.30
CA ARG A 188 14.98 13.84 -0.54
C ARG A 188 16.38 14.01 0.04
N LYS A 189 16.51 14.21 1.36
CA LYS A 189 17.78 14.30 2.08
C LYS A 189 18.63 13.04 1.88
N PHE A 190 18.01 11.85 1.88
CA PHE A 190 18.70 10.58 1.69
C PHE A 190 18.76 10.11 0.23
N ASN A 191 18.35 10.95 -0.72
CA ASN A 191 18.30 10.59 -2.16
C ASN A 191 17.44 9.34 -2.46
N LYS A 192 16.37 9.13 -1.69
CA LYS A 192 15.48 7.98 -1.91
C LYS A 192 14.31 8.39 -2.80
N PRO A 193 14.10 7.68 -3.93
CA PRO A 193 12.87 7.82 -4.72
C PRO A 193 11.65 7.48 -3.88
N VAL A 194 10.53 8.18 -4.16
CA VAL A 194 9.29 8.04 -3.40
C VAL A 194 8.22 7.32 -4.21
N ILE A 195 7.61 6.32 -3.62
CA ILE A 195 6.33 5.74 -4.05
C ILE A 195 5.24 6.39 -3.20
N VAL A 196 4.22 6.94 -3.84
CA VAL A 196 3.09 7.56 -3.15
C VAL A 196 1.99 6.56 -2.95
N MET A 197 1.53 6.40 -1.70
CA MET A 197 0.26 5.76 -1.36
C MET A 197 -0.76 6.79 -0.89
N GLU A 198 -2.04 6.46 -1.00
CA GLU A 198 -3.18 7.30 -0.62
C GLU A 198 -3.22 8.69 -1.29
N PRO A 199 -2.93 8.83 -2.59
CA PRO A 199 -2.98 10.13 -3.25
C PRO A 199 -4.38 10.77 -3.20
N VAL A 200 -5.44 9.96 -3.10
CA VAL A 200 -6.84 10.39 -2.95
C VAL A 200 -7.40 10.16 -1.53
N LYS A 201 -6.54 9.90 -0.54
CA LYS A 201 -6.90 9.70 0.89
C LYS A 201 -8.05 8.70 1.07
N GLY A 202 -7.86 7.48 0.52
CA GLY A 202 -8.88 6.42 0.58
C GLY A 202 -10.18 6.73 -0.16
N GLY A 203 -10.20 7.71 -1.07
CA GLY A 203 -11.37 8.20 -1.78
C GLY A 203 -12.03 9.44 -1.15
N ASN A 204 -11.52 9.94 -0.02
CA ASN A 204 -12.09 11.15 0.62
C ASN A 204 -11.88 12.40 -0.23
N LEU A 205 -10.80 12.48 -1.02
CA LEU A 205 -10.51 13.63 -1.86
C LEU A 205 -11.31 13.66 -3.18
N VAL A 206 -12.14 12.65 -3.43
CA VAL A 206 -13.13 12.67 -4.52
C VAL A 206 -14.57 12.84 -3.99
N LYS A 207 -14.71 13.01 -2.67
CA LYS A 207 -15.98 13.27 -1.97
C LYS A 207 -15.83 14.53 -1.10
N LEU A 208 -15.39 15.61 -1.73
CA LEU A 208 -15.16 16.87 -1.03
C LEU A 208 -16.46 17.49 -0.52
N PRO A 209 -16.41 18.29 0.59
CA PRO A 209 -17.48 19.23 0.96
C PRO A 209 -17.80 20.19 -0.20
N ASP A 210 -19.04 20.67 -0.28
CA ASP A 210 -19.55 21.44 -1.41
C ASP A 210 -18.73 22.71 -1.69
N ASP A 211 -18.29 23.40 -0.65
CA ASP A 211 -17.44 24.60 -0.76
C ASP A 211 -16.05 24.29 -1.30
N ALA A 212 -15.42 23.23 -0.84
CA ALA A 212 -14.13 22.77 -1.34
C ALA A 212 -14.24 22.24 -2.78
N ARG A 213 -15.33 21.51 -3.08
CA ARG A 213 -15.62 20.99 -4.42
C ARG A 213 -15.81 22.12 -5.43
N ALA A 214 -16.59 23.15 -5.08
CA ALA A 214 -16.85 24.30 -5.94
C ALA A 214 -15.56 25.03 -6.38
N VAL A 215 -14.52 25.05 -5.52
CA VAL A 215 -13.21 25.63 -5.87
C VAL A 215 -12.55 24.90 -7.01
N LEU A 216 -12.59 23.53 -7.01
CA LEU A 216 -11.96 22.73 -8.06
C LEU A 216 -12.83 22.63 -9.32
N ASP A 217 -14.15 22.54 -9.17
CA ASP A 217 -15.09 22.49 -10.29
C ASP A 217 -15.02 23.78 -11.15
N ALA A 218 -14.72 24.92 -10.53
CA ALA A 218 -14.53 26.20 -11.24
C ALA A 218 -13.32 26.23 -12.19
N LEU A 219 -12.38 25.32 -12.05
CA LEU A 219 -11.21 25.22 -12.93
C LEU A 219 -11.51 24.56 -14.28
N HIS A 220 -12.57 23.75 -14.35
CA HIS A 220 -12.94 22.95 -15.52
C HIS A 220 -11.80 22.08 -16.10
N GLY A 221 -10.81 21.74 -15.26
CA GLY A 221 -9.54 21.12 -15.67
C GLY A 221 -9.45 19.58 -15.46
N GLY A 222 -10.54 18.92 -15.08
CA GLY A 222 -10.57 17.47 -14.89
C GLY A 222 -11.35 17.01 -13.66
N SER A 223 -11.26 15.73 -13.34
CA SER A 223 -11.90 15.13 -12.17
C SER A 223 -11.21 15.56 -10.87
N LEU A 224 -11.91 15.44 -9.71
CA LEU A 224 -11.31 15.65 -8.39
C LEU A 224 -10.11 14.73 -8.14
N ALA A 225 -10.17 13.49 -8.67
CA ALA A 225 -9.04 12.56 -8.61
C ALA A 225 -7.82 13.09 -9.39
N SER A 226 -8.04 13.74 -10.53
CA SER A 226 -6.94 14.30 -11.35
C SER A 226 -6.13 15.34 -10.59
N TYR A 227 -6.78 16.23 -9.86
CA TYR A 227 -6.08 17.24 -9.04
C TYR A 227 -5.27 16.59 -7.92
N ALA A 228 -5.81 15.60 -7.23
CA ALA A 228 -5.14 14.92 -6.12
C ALA A 228 -3.93 14.08 -6.60
N ILE A 229 -4.10 13.31 -7.66
CA ILE A 229 -3.05 12.44 -8.19
C ILE A 229 -1.95 13.28 -8.86
N ARG A 230 -2.32 14.30 -9.63
CA ARG A 230 -1.36 15.22 -10.29
C ARG A 230 -0.60 16.07 -9.27
N PHE A 231 -1.24 16.47 -8.16
CA PHE A 231 -0.53 17.09 -7.03
C PHE A 231 0.61 16.19 -6.55
N ALA A 232 0.31 14.94 -6.21
CA ALA A 232 1.32 14.02 -5.72
C ALA A 232 2.40 13.72 -6.77
N ALA A 233 2.02 13.52 -8.03
CA ALA A 233 2.94 13.17 -9.12
C ALA A 233 3.87 14.32 -9.55
N GLY A 234 3.51 15.58 -9.24
CA GLY A 234 4.25 16.78 -9.67
C GLY A 234 5.52 17.08 -8.87
N PHE A 235 5.76 16.39 -7.76
CA PHE A 235 6.94 16.65 -6.93
C PHE A 235 8.21 15.95 -7.45
N PRO A 236 9.38 16.59 -7.37
CA PRO A 236 10.64 15.97 -7.77
C PRO A 236 10.96 14.70 -6.96
N GLY A 237 11.40 13.64 -7.63
CA GLY A 237 11.76 12.38 -6.98
C GLY A 237 10.59 11.46 -6.67
N MET A 238 9.36 11.80 -7.09
CA MET A 238 8.24 10.88 -7.09
C MET A 238 8.44 9.83 -8.20
N LEU A 239 8.79 8.62 -7.79
CA LEU A 239 9.01 7.49 -8.68
C LEU A 239 7.69 6.95 -9.21
N MET A 240 6.67 6.87 -8.32
CA MET A 240 5.40 6.22 -8.58
C MET A 240 4.29 6.83 -7.74
N VAL A 241 3.11 7.01 -8.31
CA VAL A 241 1.88 7.32 -7.58
C VAL A 241 0.92 6.15 -7.74
N LEU A 242 0.56 5.51 -6.63
CA LEU A 242 -0.32 4.35 -6.62
C LEU A 242 -1.78 4.77 -6.46
N SER A 243 -2.65 4.28 -7.32
CA SER A 243 -4.09 4.41 -7.18
C SER A 243 -4.73 3.03 -7.01
N GLY A 244 -5.51 2.86 -5.94
CA GLY A 244 -6.44 1.75 -5.81
C GLY A 244 -7.72 2.10 -6.57
N MET A 245 -8.01 1.34 -7.62
CA MET A 245 -9.17 1.54 -8.50
C MET A 245 -10.11 0.35 -8.37
N SER A 246 -11.40 0.62 -8.18
CA SER A 246 -12.42 -0.40 -7.94
C SER A 246 -13.41 -0.55 -9.10
N THR A 247 -13.33 0.34 -10.11
CA THR A 247 -14.19 0.29 -11.29
C THR A 247 -13.43 0.67 -12.56
N PRO A 248 -13.88 0.21 -13.74
CA PRO A 248 -13.29 0.60 -15.02
C PRO A 248 -13.33 2.11 -15.26
N GLU A 249 -14.37 2.80 -14.80
CA GLU A 249 -14.51 4.26 -14.95
C GLU A 249 -13.37 4.97 -14.21
N GLN A 250 -13.00 4.51 -13.00
CA GLN A 250 -11.86 5.06 -12.26
C GLN A 250 -10.54 4.81 -13.00
N VAL A 251 -10.38 3.65 -13.63
CA VAL A 251 -9.20 3.36 -14.47
C VAL A 251 -9.15 4.29 -15.66
N GLN A 252 -10.26 4.46 -16.39
CA GLN A 252 -10.33 5.33 -17.56
C GLN A 252 -10.10 6.80 -17.19
N ASP A 253 -10.70 7.29 -16.10
CA ASP A 253 -10.47 8.65 -15.60
C ASP A 253 -8.99 8.86 -15.29
N ASN A 254 -8.37 7.99 -14.49
CA ASN A 254 -6.97 8.11 -14.11
C ASN A 254 -6.02 8.00 -15.32
N ILE A 255 -6.29 7.12 -16.28
CA ILE A 255 -5.55 7.01 -17.53
C ILE A 255 -5.64 8.31 -18.33
N SER A 256 -6.79 8.98 -18.36
CA SER A 256 -7.06 10.14 -19.20
C SER A 256 -6.08 11.29 -18.95
N PHE A 257 -5.67 11.50 -17.69
CA PHE A 257 -4.75 12.57 -17.31
C PHE A 257 -3.32 12.10 -16.98
N MET A 258 -3.12 10.80 -16.67
CA MET A 258 -1.78 10.27 -16.37
C MET A 258 -1.05 9.75 -17.61
N LYS A 259 -1.76 9.43 -18.70
CA LYS A 259 -1.14 8.97 -19.96
C LYS A 259 -0.21 10.05 -20.55
N ASP A 260 -0.66 11.29 -20.57
CA ASP A 260 0.09 12.46 -21.02
C ASP A 260 0.23 13.45 -19.86
N PHE A 261 0.85 12.97 -18.78
CA PHE A 261 0.95 13.67 -17.50
C PHE A 261 1.47 15.10 -17.64
N LYS A 262 0.73 16.02 -17.04
CA LYS A 262 1.15 17.40 -16.84
C LYS A 262 1.03 17.74 -15.35
N PRO A 263 2.07 18.31 -14.73
CA PRO A 263 1.97 18.80 -13.36
C PRO A 263 0.87 19.85 -13.25
N LEU A 264 0.40 20.09 -12.03
CA LEU A 264 -0.53 21.19 -11.76
C LEU A 264 0.14 22.53 -12.08
N ASP A 265 -0.60 23.43 -12.71
CA ASP A 265 -0.17 24.80 -12.93
C ASP A 265 -0.38 25.70 -11.70
N GLU A 266 0.06 26.95 -11.77
CA GLU A 266 -0.03 27.91 -10.66
C GLU A 266 -1.49 28.16 -10.21
N THR A 267 -2.44 28.19 -11.15
CA THR A 267 -3.87 28.40 -10.88
C THR A 267 -4.47 27.19 -10.16
N GLU A 268 -4.15 25.99 -10.63
CA GLU A 268 -4.57 24.73 -10.02
C GLU A 268 -3.96 24.58 -8.60
N LEU A 269 -2.68 24.92 -8.42
CA LEU A 269 -2.01 24.91 -7.11
C LEU A 269 -2.62 25.92 -6.13
N ALA A 270 -2.99 27.12 -6.62
CA ALA A 270 -3.67 28.12 -5.81
C ALA A 270 -5.08 27.65 -5.38
N ALA A 271 -5.79 26.91 -6.25
CA ALA A 271 -7.07 26.31 -5.91
C ALA A 271 -6.90 25.18 -4.85
N ILE A 272 -5.89 24.33 -4.99
CA ILE A 272 -5.55 23.32 -3.99
C ILE A 272 -5.26 23.97 -2.63
N ALA A 273 -4.51 25.08 -2.59
CA ALA A 273 -4.24 25.81 -1.34
C ALA A 273 -5.52 26.32 -0.67
N LYS A 274 -6.51 26.78 -1.44
CA LYS A 274 -7.84 27.16 -0.90
C LYS A 274 -8.59 25.95 -0.34
N VAL A 275 -8.56 24.82 -1.02
CA VAL A 275 -9.17 23.57 -0.52
C VAL A 275 -8.51 23.13 0.78
N GLN A 276 -7.19 23.20 0.89
CA GLN A 276 -6.46 22.91 2.12
C GLN A 276 -6.91 23.83 3.29
N GLU A 277 -7.12 25.12 3.00
CA GLU A 277 -7.60 26.08 4.00
C GLU A 277 -9.01 25.74 4.50
N ILE A 278 -9.94 25.39 3.59
CA ILE A 278 -11.30 24.94 3.93
C ILE A 278 -11.23 23.72 4.87
N PHE A 279 -10.40 22.73 4.55
CA PHE A 279 -10.22 21.56 5.41
C PHE A 279 -9.68 21.92 6.79
N ARG A 280 -8.71 22.81 6.90
CA ARG A 280 -8.16 23.28 8.18
C ARG A 280 -9.25 23.95 9.03
N VAL A 281 -10.05 24.83 8.46
CA VAL A 281 -11.13 25.54 9.16
C VAL A 281 -12.20 24.55 9.62
N THR A 282 -12.62 23.62 8.77
CA THR A 282 -13.65 22.62 9.11
C THR A 282 -13.18 21.70 10.25
N MET A 283 -11.93 21.26 10.24
CA MET A 283 -11.36 20.48 11.34
C MET A 283 -11.32 21.28 12.64
N TRP A 284 -10.96 22.57 12.62
CA TRP A 284 -10.97 23.46 13.80
C TRP A 284 -12.38 23.65 14.37
N VAL A 285 -13.38 23.82 13.52
CA VAL A 285 -14.78 23.97 13.94
C VAL A 285 -15.29 22.69 14.57
N THR A 286 -15.03 21.54 13.98
CA THR A 286 -15.43 20.23 14.53
C THR A 286 -14.77 19.97 15.89
N PHE A 287 -13.48 20.27 16.03
CA PHE A 287 -12.75 20.12 17.29
C PHE A 287 -13.32 21.05 18.39
N ARG A 288 -13.60 22.32 18.08
CA ARG A 288 -14.21 23.26 19.03
C ARG A 288 -15.64 22.86 19.43
N THR A 289 -16.43 22.34 18.47
CA THR A 289 -17.81 21.89 18.77
C THR A 289 -17.80 20.66 19.69
N GLN A 290 -16.88 19.72 19.47
CA GLN A 290 -16.71 18.59 20.37
C GLN A 290 -16.23 19.00 21.76
N GLN A 291 -15.26 19.92 21.87
CA GLN A 291 -14.87 20.49 23.19
C GLN A 291 -16.00 21.25 23.86
N ALA A 292 -16.82 22.01 23.14
CA ALA A 292 -17.94 22.73 23.68
C ALA A 292 -19.08 21.80 24.14
N CYS A 293 -19.30 20.66 23.47
CA CYS A 293 -20.21 19.61 23.96
C CYS A 293 -19.68 18.97 25.23
N CYS A 294 -18.42 18.62 25.32
CA CYS A 294 -17.81 18.05 26.53
C CYS A 294 -17.88 19.01 27.72
N HIS A 295 -17.79 20.34 27.51
CA HIS A 295 -17.94 21.33 28.58
C HIS A 295 -19.41 21.59 29.01
N ARG A 296 -20.40 21.31 28.15
CA ARG A 296 -21.81 21.40 28.50
C ARG A 296 -22.35 20.15 29.21
N GLU A 297 -21.75 18.99 28.99
CA GLU A 297 -22.12 17.72 29.63
C GLU A 297 -21.39 17.45 30.95
N GLY A 298 -20.45 18.31 31.36
CA GLY A 298 -19.66 18.19 32.60
C GLY A 298 -20.43 18.42 33.91
N ALA A 299 -21.79 18.49 33.89
CA ALA A 299 -22.66 18.62 35.08
C ALA A 299 -23.55 17.38 35.29
N GLY A 300 -23.26 16.26 34.73
CA GLY A 300 -24.00 15.01 34.98
C GLY A 300 -23.28 13.79 34.46
N ASN A 301 -23.03 12.83 35.34
CA ASN A 301 -22.51 11.47 35.19
C ASN A 301 -22.15 11.03 33.76
N LEU A 302 -20.85 11.00 33.46
CA LEU A 302 -20.29 10.44 32.21
C LEU A 302 -20.27 8.90 32.27
N PRO A 303 -20.88 8.20 31.30
CA PRO A 303 -20.45 6.86 30.97
C PRO A 303 -19.09 6.96 30.25
N GLN A 304 -18.13 6.17 30.67
CA GLN A 304 -16.83 6.04 29.99
C GLN A 304 -17.05 5.55 28.56
N GLN A 305 -16.96 6.43 27.58
CA GLN A 305 -16.81 6.05 26.17
C GLN A 305 -15.33 5.96 25.85
N GLU A 306 -14.93 4.74 25.50
CA GLU A 306 -13.59 4.46 24.96
C GLU A 306 -13.32 5.28 23.69
N PRO A 307 -12.08 5.70 23.43
CA PRO A 307 -11.72 6.41 22.21
C PRO A 307 -11.93 5.53 20.98
N HIS A 308 -12.64 6.04 19.97
CA HIS A 308 -12.84 5.36 18.70
C HIS A 308 -11.47 5.09 18.04
N PRO A 309 -11.14 3.82 17.74
CA PRO A 309 -9.90 3.47 17.09
C PRO A 309 -10.00 3.77 15.59
N VAL A 310 -9.10 4.62 15.12
CA VAL A 310 -8.76 4.71 13.71
C VAL A 310 -8.08 3.39 13.34
N HIS A 311 -8.75 2.58 12.51
CA HIS A 311 -8.25 1.35 11.91
C HIS A 311 -7.64 0.28 12.85
N ARG A 312 -8.47 -0.38 13.66
CA ARG A 312 -8.17 -1.74 14.12
C ARG A 312 -9.10 -2.73 13.41
N LEU A 313 -8.51 -3.61 12.62
CA LEU A 313 -9.17 -4.82 12.15
C LEU A 313 -9.52 -5.70 13.37
N PRO A 314 -10.71 -6.35 13.40
CA PRO A 314 -11.12 -7.18 14.54
C PRO A 314 -10.22 -8.41 14.66
N ILE A 315 -9.56 -8.55 15.81
CA ILE A 315 -8.91 -9.80 16.21
C ILE A 315 -10.02 -10.76 16.69
N LEU A 316 -10.35 -11.74 15.87
CA LEU A 316 -11.23 -12.83 16.24
C LEU A 316 -10.45 -13.80 17.14
N HIS A 317 -10.65 -13.71 18.47
CA HIS A 317 -10.30 -14.76 19.39
C HIS A 317 -11.30 -15.93 19.26
N GLY A 318 -11.05 -16.83 18.34
CA GLY A 318 -11.72 -18.13 18.27
C GLY A 318 -11.09 -19.09 19.28
N ARG A 319 -11.83 -19.48 20.32
CA ARG A 319 -11.45 -20.59 21.18
C ARG A 319 -11.51 -21.88 20.35
N LEU A 320 -10.38 -22.57 20.25
CA LEU A 320 -10.31 -23.92 19.69
C LEU A 320 -11.05 -24.92 20.61
N PRO A 321 -11.90 -25.82 20.07
CA PRO A 321 -12.43 -26.93 20.81
C PRO A 321 -11.33 -27.99 21.05
N LYS A 322 -11.32 -28.60 22.23
CA LYS A 322 -10.45 -29.72 22.58
C LYS A 322 -10.79 -30.93 21.72
N ALA A 323 -9.78 -31.49 21.07
CA ALA A 323 -9.90 -32.75 20.34
C ALA A 323 -9.83 -33.92 21.33
N ASP A 324 -10.88 -34.74 21.38
CA ASP A 324 -10.88 -36.06 22.00
C ASP A 324 -10.13 -37.07 21.11
N ARG A 325 -9.27 -37.88 21.76
CA ARG A 325 -8.52 -38.97 21.14
C ARG A 325 -9.38 -40.19 21.04
N HIS A 326 -9.47 -40.83 19.88
CA HIS A 326 -9.54 -42.28 19.76
C HIS A 326 -8.82 -42.79 18.50
N PRO A 327 -8.21 -43.99 18.55
CA PRO A 327 -7.29 -44.47 17.52
C PRO A 327 -8.00 -45.36 16.51
N GLY A 328 -7.74 -45.13 15.26
CA GLY A 328 -8.18 -46.00 14.16
C GLY A 328 -7.12 -46.05 13.05
N THR A 329 -6.49 -47.20 12.99
CA THR A 329 -5.55 -47.63 11.93
C THR A 329 -6.19 -47.60 10.56
N VAL A 330 -5.59 -46.86 9.60
CA VAL A 330 -5.84 -47.07 8.17
C VAL A 330 -4.50 -47.05 7.41
N ARG A 331 -4.38 -48.02 6.52
CA ARG A 331 -3.21 -48.43 5.76
C ARG A 331 -2.76 -47.33 4.73
N HIS A 332 -1.44 -47.30 4.53
CA HIS A 332 -0.73 -46.61 3.48
C HIS A 332 -1.26 -46.97 2.07
N ASP A 333 -1.46 -45.93 1.26
CA ASP A 333 -1.30 -46.02 -0.18
C ASP A 333 -0.45 -44.80 -0.61
N GLU A 334 0.83 -45.07 -0.83
CA GLU A 334 1.83 -44.11 -1.26
C GLU A 334 1.64 -43.86 -2.76
N ARG A 335 1.24 -42.64 -3.11
CA ARG A 335 1.61 -42.02 -4.39
C ARG A 335 2.21 -40.66 -4.10
N GLU A 336 3.56 -40.65 -4.03
CA GLU A 336 4.36 -39.44 -4.04
C GLU A 336 4.03 -38.59 -5.28
N ALA A 337 3.45 -37.40 -5.04
CA ALA A 337 3.55 -36.32 -5.96
C ALA A 337 4.78 -35.50 -5.56
N ASP A 338 5.78 -35.47 -6.43
CA ASP A 338 7.00 -34.67 -6.29
C ASP A 338 6.65 -33.19 -6.09
N PRO A 339 7.09 -32.53 -5.00
CA PRO A 339 6.93 -31.09 -4.86
C PRO A 339 7.83 -30.39 -5.87
N PRO A 340 7.43 -29.22 -6.40
CA PRO A 340 8.21 -28.51 -7.39
C PRO A 340 9.61 -28.22 -6.87
N ARG A 341 10.63 -28.66 -7.59
CA ARG A 341 12.08 -28.65 -7.25
C ARG A 341 12.63 -27.28 -6.84
N LEU A 342 11.89 -26.19 -7.08
CA LEU A 342 12.28 -24.82 -6.77
C LEU A 342 12.08 -24.50 -5.26
N ALA A 343 10.94 -24.88 -4.66
CA ALA A 343 10.64 -24.63 -3.24
C ALA A 343 11.64 -25.34 -2.32
N TYR A 344 12.06 -26.54 -2.70
CA TYR A 344 13.01 -27.33 -1.90
C TYR A 344 14.43 -26.75 -1.89
N ARG A 345 14.88 -26.11 -3.00
CA ARG A 345 16.17 -25.44 -3.07
C ARG A 345 16.21 -24.15 -2.25
N LEU A 346 15.14 -23.36 -2.25
CA LEU A 346 15.04 -22.11 -1.47
C LEU A 346 15.05 -22.37 0.04
N LEU A 347 14.33 -23.41 0.50
CA LEU A 347 14.31 -23.79 1.92
C LEU A 347 15.67 -24.28 2.44
N LEU A 348 16.53 -24.85 1.57
CA LEU A 348 17.88 -25.28 1.95
C LEU A 348 18.87 -24.11 1.99
N GLN A 349 18.69 -23.09 1.19
CA GLN A 349 19.57 -21.91 1.15
C GLN A 349 19.33 -20.92 2.29
N CYS A 350 18.10 -20.83 2.80
CA CYS A 350 17.77 -19.99 3.97
C CYS A 350 18.21 -20.58 5.32
N ARG A 351 18.97 -21.70 5.37
CA ARG A 351 19.49 -22.31 6.59
C ARG A 351 20.97 -22.02 6.87
N LEU A 352 21.59 -21.15 6.09
CA LEU A 352 22.94 -20.64 6.30
C LEU A 352 22.89 -19.15 6.68
#